data_5bd5c8eb92b73163c17365214aaa69d1
#
_entry.id   5bd5c8eb92b73163c17365214aaa69d1
#
_cell.length_a   1.000
_cell.length_b   1.000
_cell.length_c   1.000
_cell.angle_alpha   90.00
_cell.angle_beta   90.00
_cell.angle_gamma   90.00
#
_symmetry.space_group_name_H-M   'P 1'
#
loop_
_entity.id
_entity.type
_entity.pdbx_description
1 polymer ?
#
loop_
_entity_poly.entity_id
_entity_poly.type
_entity_poly.pdbx_seq_one_letter_code
_entity_poly.pdbx_strand_id
1 'polypeptide(L)'
;MVEQGHFASEDIKSRLMLLHDHWNQLKEKSAQRKQDLEDSLQAHQYFADANEAESWMKEKEPLAGNNDYGKDEDASEALLKRHEAFMSDLKAFGTTIQDLKEQASNCRQQETPVAESAGKECVMALYDYTEKSAREVSMRKGDILALLNSNNKDWWKVEVNDRQGFVPATYVKKIDPGLTASQQHLVDNSSVGARQSQIEKQYESIMNLGQERAKKLSETCKAYELVRDAAELSNWIKGKEQHAIIEEYTDTDLEQVEVMQKKFDDFQSDLKANEVRLAEMNEIAMQLVTLGQTDAAIKIQGNKQ
;
A
#
# COMPACT_ATOMS: atom_id res chain seq x y z
N MET A 1 -25.91 -18.04 -64.77
CA MET A 1 -25.82 -19.52 -64.76
C MET A 1 -26.83 -20.16 -63.82
N VAL A 2 -26.88 -19.81 -62.56
CA VAL A 2 -27.77 -20.44 -61.59
C VAL A 2 -29.27 -20.16 -61.88
N GLU A 3 -29.61 -18.97 -62.34
CA GLU A 3 -30.97 -18.55 -62.74
C GLU A 3 -31.38 -19.08 -64.12
N GLN A 4 -30.47 -19.62 -64.89
CA GLN A 4 -30.72 -20.11 -66.27
C GLN A 4 -30.94 -21.61 -66.33
N GLY A 5 -31.12 -22.31 -65.22
CA GLY A 5 -31.46 -23.76 -65.20
C GLY A 5 -30.33 -24.68 -65.59
N HIS A 6 -29.07 -24.32 -65.34
CA HIS A 6 -27.93 -25.17 -65.59
C HIS A 6 -28.01 -26.44 -64.72
N PHE A 7 -27.65 -27.61 -65.23
CA PHE A 7 -27.74 -28.92 -64.55
C PHE A 7 -27.04 -28.93 -63.17
N ALA A 8 -25.96 -28.14 -62.99
CA ALA A 8 -25.22 -28.03 -61.74
C ALA A 8 -25.71 -26.89 -60.79
N SER A 9 -26.85 -26.23 -61.10
CA SER A 9 -27.35 -25.06 -60.35
C SER A 9 -27.55 -25.34 -58.85
N GLU A 10 -28.10 -26.47 -58.51
CA GLU A 10 -28.35 -26.86 -57.09
C GLU A 10 -27.05 -27.16 -56.34
N ASP A 11 -26.08 -27.83 -56.96
CA ASP A 11 -24.78 -28.11 -56.39
C ASP A 11 -23.98 -26.81 -56.16
N ILE A 12 -24.04 -25.88 -57.12
CA ILE A 12 -23.40 -24.56 -57.01
C ILE A 12 -24.05 -23.75 -55.87
N LYS A 13 -25.41 -23.72 -55.75
CA LYS A 13 -26.09 -23.04 -54.65
C LYS A 13 -25.68 -23.61 -53.30
N SER A 14 -25.70 -24.92 -53.14
CA SER A 14 -25.34 -25.61 -51.90
C SER A 14 -23.89 -25.27 -51.46
N ARG A 15 -22.96 -25.30 -52.41
CA ARG A 15 -21.55 -24.96 -52.14
C ARG A 15 -21.38 -23.47 -51.77
N LEU A 16 -22.08 -22.58 -52.43
CA LEU A 16 -22.10 -21.15 -52.10
C LEU A 16 -22.69 -20.88 -50.72
N MET A 17 -23.74 -21.56 -50.35
CA MET A 17 -24.33 -21.46 -49.00
C MET A 17 -23.32 -21.93 -47.94
N LEU A 18 -22.71 -23.12 -48.11
CA LEU A 18 -21.67 -23.64 -47.23
C LEU A 18 -20.47 -22.70 -47.13
N LEU A 19 -20.03 -22.11 -48.26
CA LEU A 19 -18.92 -21.14 -48.25
C LEU A 19 -19.29 -19.89 -47.46
N HIS A 20 -20.51 -19.37 -47.62
CA HIS A 20 -21.02 -18.23 -46.84
C HIS A 20 -21.08 -18.53 -45.36
N ASP A 21 -21.57 -19.69 -45.00
CA ASP A 21 -21.65 -20.14 -43.58
C ASP A 21 -20.26 -20.23 -42.97
N HIS A 22 -19.34 -20.91 -43.66
CA HIS A 22 -17.94 -20.99 -43.21
C HIS A 22 -17.27 -19.62 -43.08
N TRP A 23 -17.54 -18.71 -44.05
CA TRP A 23 -17.03 -17.34 -43.99
C TRP A 23 -17.56 -16.55 -42.82
N ASN A 24 -18.85 -16.65 -42.54
CA ASN A 24 -19.48 -16.00 -41.39
C ASN A 24 -18.93 -16.55 -40.08
N GLN A 25 -18.83 -17.88 -39.94
CA GLN A 25 -18.21 -18.52 -38.78
C GLN A 25 -16.76 -18.08 -38.57
N LEU A 26 -15.99 -17.94 -39.64
CA LEU A 26 -14.60 -17.45 -39.55
C LEU A 26 -14.54 -16.01 -39.07
N LYS A 27 -15.43 -15.14 -39.57
CA LYS A 27 -15.54 -13.75 -39.09
C LYS A 27 -15.89 -13.68 -37.59
N GLU A 28 -16.87 -14.47 -37.15
CA GLU A 28 -17.27 -14.52 -35.74
C GLU A 28 -16.11 -14.99 -34.86
N LYS A 29 -15.44 -16.10 -35.23
CA LYS A 29 -14.26 -16.61 -34.52
C LYS A 29 -13.11 -15.61 -34.50
N SER A 30 -12.89 -14.89 -35.61
CA SER A 30 -11.87 -13.84 -35.68
C SER A 30 -12.20 -12.66 -34.78
N ALA A 31 -13.44 -12.22 -34.73
CA ALA A 31 -13.91 -11.16 -33.85
C ALA A 31 -13.78 -11.56 -32.37
N GLN A 32 -14.20 -12.79 -32.03
CA GLN A 32 -14.05 -13.33 -30.69
C GLN A 32 -12.56 -13.39 -30.29
N ARG A 33 -11.71 -13.94 -31.15
CA ARG A 33 -10.26 -14.02 -30.88
C ARG A 33 -9.63 -12.65 -30.67
N LYS A 34 -10.05 -11.65 -31.44
CA LYS A 34 -9.58 -10.28 -31.24
C LYS A 34 -9.97 -9.76 -29.86
N GLN A 35 -11.23 -9.95 -29.47
CA GLN A 35 -11.72 -9.53 -28.15
C GLN A 35 -10.97 -10.24 -27.02
N ASP A 36 -10.77 -11.56 -27.11
CA ASP A 36 -10.04 -12.34 -26.12
C ASP A 36 -8.59 -11.84 -25.95
N LEU A 37 -7.94 -11.45 -27.04
CA LEU A 37 -6.59 -10.89 -27.01
C LEU A 37 -6.56 -9.49 -26.39
N GLU A 38 -7.55 -8.64 -26.67
CA GLU A 38 -7.68 -7.32 -26.08
C GLU A 38 -7.94 -7.42 -24.57
N ASP A 39 -8.84 -8.31 -24.15
CA ASP A 39 -9.14 -8.56 -22.73
C ASP A 39 -7.90 -9.12 -21.99
N SER A 40 -7.16 -10.03 -22.62
CA SER A 40 -5.92 -10.58 -22.09
C SER A 40 -4.83 -9.51 -21.95
N LEU A 41 -4.70 -8.63 -22.94
CA LEU A 41 -3.76 -7.52 -22.90
C LEU A 41 -4.05 -6.57 -21.75
N GLN A 42 -5.31 -6.20 -21.55
CA GLN A 42 -5.74 -5.34 -20.43
C GLN A 42 -5.41 -5.98 -19.07
N ALA A 43 -5.69 -7.27 -18.91
CA ALA A 43 -5.38 -7.98 -17.67
C ALA A 43 -3.86 -8.01 -17.40
N HIS A 44 -3.04 -8.31 -18.41
CA HIS A 44 -1.59 -8.30 -18.26
C HIS A 44 -1.03 -6.92 -17.94
N GLN A 45 -1.59 -5.86 -18.55
CA GLN A 45 -1.24 -4.47 -18.25
C GLN A 45 -1.53 -4.16 -16.77
N TYR A 46 -2.75 -4.45 -16.32
CA TYR A 46 -3.13 -4.27 -14.91
C TYR A 46 -2.16 -4.99 -13.96
N PHE A 47 -1.80 -6.26 -14.25
CA PHE A 47 -0.89 -7.00 -13.37
C PHE A 47 0.53 -6.42 -13.36
N ALA A 48 1.01 -5.86 -14.46
CA ALA A 48 2.30 -5.18 -14.52
C ALA A 48 2.28 -3.92 -13.64
N ASP A 49 1.27 -3.07 -13.80
CA ASP A 49 1.11 -1.82 -13.06
C ASP A 49 0.85 -2.09 -11.57
N ALA A 50 0.10 -3.14 -11.25
CA ALA A 50 -0.13 -3.60 -9.87
C ALA A 50 1.18 -4.06 -9.20
N ASN A 51 2.05 -4.80 -9.90
CA ASN A 51 3.37 -5.20 -9.39
C ASN A 51 4.24 -3.98 -9.06
N GLU A 52 4.22 -2.96 -9.91
CA GLU A 52 4.98 -1.72 -9.70
C GLU A 52 4.45 -0.97 -8.46
N ALA A 53 3.14 -0.85 -8.34
CA ALA A 53 2.50 -0.21 -7.19
C ALA A 53 2.79 -0.94 -5.87
N GLU A 54 2.70 -2.28 -5.84
CA GLU A 54 3.04 -3.09 -4.67
C GLU A 54 4.52 -2.94 -4.28
N SER A 55 5.41 -2.92 -5.26
CA SER A 55 6.85 -2.73 -5.04
C SER A 55 7.15 -1.37 -4.42
N TRP A 56 6.51 -0.31 -4.94
CA TRP A 56 6.61 1.03 -4.39
C TRP A 56 6.09 1.11 -2.96
N MET A 57 4.92 0.56 -2.67
CA MET A 57 4.35 0.51 -1.32
C MET A 57 5.25 -0.22 -0.34
N LYS A 58 5.79 -1.38 -0.73
CA LYS A 58 6.73 -2.17 0.09
C LYS A 58 8.01 -1.40 0.42
N GLU A 59 8.52 -0.59 -0.50
CA GLU A 59 9.67 0.28 -0.25
C GLU A 59 9.34 1.40 0.75
N LYS A 60 8.11 1.93 0.71
CA LYS A 60 7.69 3.07 1.54
C LYS A 60 7.15 2.68 2.92
N GLU A 61 6.67 1.46 3.10
CA GLU A 61 6.12 0.97 4.37
C GLU A 61 7.06 1.15 5.58
N PRO A 62 8.38 0.82 5.49
CA PRO A 62 9.30 1.04 6.61
C PRO A 62 9.48 2.52 6.98
N LEU A 63 9.28 3.44 6.03
CA LEU A 63 9.35 4.88 6.30
C LEU A 63 8.11 5.36 7.05
N ALA A 64 6.93 4.82 6.72
CA ALA A 64 5.68 5.12 7.40
C ALA A 64 5.69 4.64 8.86
N GLY A 65 6.23 3.45 9.13
CA GLY A 65 6.26 2.81 10.45
C GLY A 65 7.52 3.08 11.27
N ASN A 66 8.40 4.01 10.89
CA ASN A 66 9.64 4.28 11.61
C ASN A 66 9.37 4.89 12.99
N ASN A 67 10.05 4.40 14.03
CA ASN A 67 9.87 4.82 15.43
C ASN A 67 10.92 5.86 15.88
N ASP A 68 11.71 6.42 14.98
CA ASP A 68 12.61 7.54 15.30
C ASP A 68 11.82 8.85 15.27
N TYR A 69 11.79 9.55 16.41
CA TYR A 69 11.09 10.82 16.62
C TYR A 69 12.04 11.99 16.91
N GLY A 70 13.36 11.75 16.84
CA GLY A 70 14.38 12.74 17.19
C GLY A 70 14.72 12.74 18.70
N LYS A 71 15.93 13.18 19.01
CA LYS A 71 16.47 13.25 20.39
C LYS A 71 16.56 14.69 20.91
N ASP A 72 16.31 15.66 20.08
CA ASP A 72 16.28 17.10 20.36
C ASP A 72 15.26 17.79 19.45
N GLU A 73 15.04 19.08 19.68
CA GLU A 73 14.08 19.90 18.94
C GLU A 73 14.39 19.93 17.44
N ASP A 74 15.65 20.25 17.08
CA ASP A 74 16.09 20.37 15.69
C ASP A 74 15.94 19.05 14.91
N ALA A 75 16.31 17.91 15.55
CA ALA A 75 16.18 16.59 14.95
C ALA A 75 14.70 16.22 14.75
N SER A 76 13.83 16.53 15.71
CA SER A 76 12.41 16.26 15.64
C SER A 76 11.71 17.08 14.56
N GLU A 77 12.03 18.38 14.45
CA GLU A 77 11.53 19.24 13.37
C GLU A 77 12.00 18.76 11.98
N ALA A 78 13.26 18.38 11.86
CA ALA A 78 13.80 17.87 10.59
C ALA A 78 13.09 16.56 10.18
N LEU A 79 12.81 15.68 11.14
CA LEU A 79 12.05 14.45 10.91
C LEU A 79 10.60 14.74 10.54
N LEU A 80 9.95 15.71 11.20
CA LEU A 80 8.58 16.11 10.90
C LEU A 80 8.48 16.63 9.45
N LYS A 81 9.35 17.55 9.05
CA LYS A 81 9.39 18.10 7.67
C LYS A 81 9.60 17.01 6.61
N ARG A 82 10.52 16.05 6.88
CA ARG A 82 10.72 14.91 5.98
C ARG A 82 9.50 14.03 5.89
N HIS A 83 8.83 13.82 7.02
CA HIS A 83 7.64 12.98 7.07
C HIS A 83 6.45 13.66 6.39
N GLU A 84 6.31 14.98 6.50
CA GLU A 84 5.29 15.75 5.76
C GLU A 84 5.48 15.62 4.24
N ALA A 85 6.72 15.72 3.75
CA ALA A 85 7.04 15.48 2.35
C ALA A 85 6.68 14.06 1.92
N PHE A 86 7.06 13.05 2.72
CA PHE A 86 6.67 11.66 2.50
C PHE A 86 5.15 11.46 2.45
N MET A 87 4.41 12.08 3.36
CA MET A 87 2.92 12.00 3.36
C MET A 87 2.30 12.69 2.14
N SER A 88 2.94 13.73 1.62
CA SER A 88 2.54 14.37 0.37
C SER A 88 2.73 13.43 -0.83
N ASP A 89 3.88 12.76 -0.91
CA ASP A 89 4.17 11.78 -1.95
C ASP A 89 3.21 10.58 -1.87
N LEU A 90 2.93 10.10 -0.66
CA LEU A 90 1.99 9.01 -0.43
C LEU A 90 0.55 9.39 -0.85
N LYS A 91 0.12 10.61 -0.57
CA LYS A 91 -1.18 11.13 -1.04
C LYS A 91 -1.23 11.25 -2.57
N ALA A 92 -0.16 11.72 -3.19
CA ALA A 92 -0.06 11.79 -4.65
C ALA A 92 -0.14 10.39 -5.29
N PHE A 93 0.47 9.38 -4.66
CA PHE A 93 0.37 7.99 -5.10
C PHE A 93 -1.06 7.43 -5.04
N GLY A 94 -1.94 8.02 -4.25
CA GLY A 94 -3.36 7.68 -4.22
C GLY A 94 -4.05 7.78 -5.58
N THR A 95 -3.57 8.64 -6.48
CA THR A 95 -4.06 8.72 -7.88
C THR A 95 -3.73 7.44 -8.64
N THR A 96 -2.51 6.91 -8.49
CA THR A 96 -2.10 5.63 -9.10
C THR A 96 -2.96 4.47 -8.61
N ILE A 97 -3.31 4.44 -7.31
CA ILE A 97 -4.23 3.43 -6.76
C ILE A 97 -5.62 3.56 -7.37
N GLN A 98 -6.10 4.80 -7.59
CA GLN A 98 -7.38 5.05 -8.22
C GLN A 98 -7.38 4.65 -9.71
N ASP A 99 -6.30 4.94 -10.43
CA ASP A 99 -6.14 4.54 -11.83
C ASP A 99 -6.10 3.00 -11.96
N LEU A 100 -5.40 2.31 -11.06
CA LEU A 100 -5.42 0.85 -10.97
C LEU A 100 -6.82 0.29 -10.70
N LYS A 101 -7.60 0.95 -9.86
CA LYS A 101 -8.98 0.56 -9.59
C LYS A 101 -9.86 0.69 -10.83
N GLU A 102 -9.68 1.75 -11.61
CA GLU A 102 -10.37 1.94 -12.87
C GLU A 102 -9.96 0.87 -13.90
N GLN A 103 -8.66 0.61 -14.03
CA GLN A 103 -8.17 -0.49 -14.87
C GLN A 103 -8.76 -1.84 -14.45
N ALA A 104 -8.77 -2.14 -13.14
CA ALA A 104 -9.35 -3.37 -12.60
C ALA A 104 -10.84 -3.51 -12.93
N SER A 105 -11.60 -2.41 -12.89
CA SER A 105 -13.04 -2.41 -13.23
C SER A 105 -13.30 -2.61 -14.72
N ASN A 106 -12.36 -2.18 -15.58
CA ASN A 106 -12.44 -2.34 -17.02
C ASN A 106 -12.00 -3.73 -17.50
N CYS A 107 -11.18 -4.43 -16.69
CA CYS A 107 -10.84 -5.81 -16.97
C CYS A 107 -12.11 -6.66 -16.85
N ARG A 108 -12.51 -7.32 -17.93
CA ARG A 108 -13.55 -8.35 -17.83
C ARG A 108 -13.06 -9.40 -16.86
N GLN A 109 -13.90 -9.74 -15.88
CA GLN A 109 -13.68 -10.93 -15.09
C GLN A 109 -13.64 -12.09 -16.10
N GLN A 110 -12.45 -12.52 -16.44
CA GLN A 110 -12.29 -13.86 -16.98
C GLN A 110 -12.66 -14.76 -15.81
N GLU A 111 -13.91 -15.18 -15.79
CA GLU A 111 -14.22 -16.47 -15.20
C GLU A 111 -13.34 -17.43 -15.98
N THR A 112 -12.13 -17.68 -15.46
CA THR A 112 -11.45 -18.93 -15.83
C THR A 112 -12.50 -19.98 -15.54
N PRO A 113 -12.93 -20.76 -16.53
CA PRO A 113 -13.77 -21.89 -16.22
C PRO A 113 -12.96 -22.64 -15.17
N VAL A 114 -13.46 -22.61 -13.93
CA VAL A 114 -12.97 -23.46 -12.87
C VAL A 114 -13.22 -24.84 -13.46
N ALA A 115 -12.17 -25.33 -14.16
CA ALA A 115 -12.19 -26.69 -14.64
C ALA A 115 -12.61 -27.50 -13.42
N GLU A 116 -13.64 -28.30 -13.55
CA GLU A 116 -14.16 -29.24 -12.59
C GLU A 116 -13.07 -30.25 -12.18
N SER A 117 -11.99 -29.75 -11.61
CA SER A 117 -10.86 -30.54 -11.10
C SER A 117 -10.79 -30.49 -9.58
N ALA A 118 -11.92 -30.17 -8.93
CA ALA A 118 -12.05 -30.41 -7.50
C ALA A 118 -11.93 -31.94 -7.25
N GLY A 119 -10.68 -32.38 -6.95
CA GLY A 119 -10.38 -33.77 -6.61
C GLY A 119 -9.38 -34.52 -7.50
N LYS A 120 -8.85 -33.93 -8.57
CA LYS A 120 -7.78 -34.55 -9.38
C LYS A 120 -6.41 -34.21 -8.81
N GLU A 121 -5.57 -35.25 -8.62
CA GLU A 121 -4.15 -35.02 -8.31
C GLU A 121 -3.50 -34.21 -9.43
N CYS A 122 -2.64 -33.24 -9.09
CA CYS A 122 -1.93 -32.42 -10.07
C CYS A 122 -0.43 -32.67 -10.01
N VAL A 123 0.26 -32.43 -11.12
CA VAL A 123 1.72 -32.46 -11.21
C VAL A 123 2.25 -31.19 -11.87
N MET A 124 3.42 -30.74 -11.44
CA MET A 124 4.12 -29.61 -12.03
C MET A 124 5.26 -30.10 -12.92
N ALA A 125 5.36 -29.54 -14.10
CA ALA A 125 6.47 -29.80 -15.01
C ALA A 125 7.77 -29.13 -14.51
N LEU A 126 8.81 -29.94 -14.32
CA LEU A 126 10.15 -29.47 -13.90
C LEU A 126 11.01 -29.02 -15.07
N TYR A 127 10.75 -29.56 -16.27
CA TYR A 127 11.50 -29.32 -17.48
C TYR A 127 10.55 -29.24 -18.68
N ASP A 128 11.01 -28.56 -19.74
CA ASP A 128 10.31 -28.57 -21.02
C ASP A 128 10.37 -29.99 -21.63
N TYR A 129 9.24 -30.43 -22.19
CA TYR A 129 9.14 -31.70 -22.88
C TYR A 129 8.36 -31.52 -24.18
N THR A 130 8.93 -31.97 -25.27
CA THR A 130 8.26 -32.00 -26.59
C THR A 130 7.87 -33.44 -26.93
N GLU A 131 6.60 -33.65 -27.26
CA GLU A 131 6.06 -34.95 -27.68
C GLU A 131 6.85 -35.57 -28.83
N LYS A 132 7.17 -36.85 -28.71
CA LYS A 132 7.87 -37.65 -29.73
C LYS A 132 6.95 -38.64 -30.41
N SER A 133 5.76 -38.84 -29.88
CA SER A 133 4.74 -39.76 -30.41
C SER A 133 3.33 -39.21 -30.19
N ALA A 134 2.35 -39.70 -30.92
CA ALA A 134 0.95 -39.29 -30.80
C ALA A 134 0.30 -39.63 -29.44
N ARG A 135 0.97 -40.46 -28.61
CA ARG A 135 0.52 -40.82 -27.25
C ARG A 135 1.10 -39.92 -26.16
N GLU A 136 2.01 -39.05 -26.50
CA GLU A 136 2.67 -38.13 -25.60
C GLU A 136 2.04 -36.75 -25.69
N VAL A 137 2.31 -35.90 -24.71
CA VAL A 137 1.91 -34.48 -24.69
C VAL A 137 3.10 -33.61 -24.37
N SER A 138 3.20 -32.50 -25.10
CA SER A 138 4.21 -31.49 -24.84
C SER A 138 3.83 -30.66 -23.62
N MET A 139 4.86 -30.26 -22.82
CA MET A 139 4.69 -29.40 -21.65
C MET A 139 5.89 -28.45 -21.53
N ARG A 140 5.71 -27.34 -20.85
CA ARG A 140 6.77 -26.38 -20.52
C ARG A 140 7.07 -26.43 -19.02
N LYS A 141 8.28 -26.11 -18.66
CA LYS A 141 8.68 -25.96 -17.25
C LYS A 141 7.75 -24.97 -16.53
N GLY A 142 7.17 -25.44 -15.42
CA GLY A 142 6.21 -24.65 -14.63
C GLY A 142 4.74 -24.96 -14.94
N ASP A 143 4.43 -25.68 -16.02
CA ASP A 143 3.05 -26.06 -16.34
C ASP A 143 2.48 -26.96 -15.24
N ILE A 144 1.23 -26.71 -14.87
CA ILE A 144 0.45 -27.56 -13.95
C ILE A 144 -0.46 -28.45 -14.78
N LEU A 145 -0.33 -29.75 -14.61
CA LEU A 145 -1.01 -30.77 -15.40
C LEU A 145 -1.90 -31.59 -14.49
N ALA A 146 -3.11 -31.93 -14.95
CA ALA A 146 -3.96 -32.86 -14.21
C ALA A 146 -3.40 -34.28 -14.34
N LEU A 147 -3.11 -34.92 -13.20
CA LEU A 147 -2.60 -36.30 -13.18
C LEU A 147 -3.77 -37.27 -13.29
N LEU A 148 -3.79 -38.04 -14.38
CA LEU A 148 -4.81 -39.07 -14.59
C LEU A 148 -4.37 -40.43 -14.09
N ASN A 149 -3.09 -40.78 -14.21
CA ASN A 149 -2.54 -42.05 -13.76
C ASN A 149 -1.04 -42.00 -13.53
N SER A 150 -0.57 -42.44 -12.36
CA SER A 150 0.86 -42.49 -11.95
C SER A 150 1.35 -43.90 -11.62
N ASN A 151 0.66 -44.94 -12.06
CA ASN A 151 1.00 -46.34 -11.74
C ASN A 151 2.28 -46.83 -12.42
N ASN A 152 2.69 -46.20 -13.51
CA ASN A 152 3.93 -46.53 -14.22
C ASN A 152 5.10 -45.70 -13.64
N LYS A 153 6.25 -46.34 -13.44
CA LYS A 153 7.44 -45.69 -12.87
C LYS A 153 8.09 -44.70 -13.81
N ASP A 154 7.96 -44.89 -15.11
CA ASP A 154 8.68 -44.12 -16.14
C ASP A 154 7.80 -43.09 -16.86
N TRP A 155 6.50 -43.39 -16.96
CA TRP A 155 5.55 -42.56 -17.71
C TRP A 155 4.25 -42.35 -16.96
N TRP A 156 3.87 -41.10 -16.79
CA TRP A 156 2.60 -40.73 -16.15
C TRP A 156 1.62 -40.20 -17.18
N LYS A 157 0.35 -40.58 -17.03
CA LYS A 157 -0.72 -40.07 -17.89
C LYS A 157 -1.25 -38.79 -17.30
N VAL A 158 -1.21 -37.74 -18.09
CA VAL A 158 -1.64 -36.39 -17.73
C VAL A 158 -2.61 -35.82 -18.76
N GLU A 159 -3.33 -34.78 -18.37
CA GLU A 159 -4.19 -34.01 -19.25
C GLU A 159 -3.68 -32.57 -19.33
N VAL A 160 -3.52 -32.06 -20.55
CA VAL A 160 -3.02 -30.74 -20.89
C VAL A 160 -3.94 -30.16 -21.96
N ASN A 161 -4.61 -29.03 -21.69
CA ASN A 161 -5.50 -28.35 -22.64
C ASN A 161 -6.47 -29.31 -23.36
N ASP A 162 -7.22 -30.09 -22.57
CA ASP A 162 -8.20 -31.10 -23.01
C ASP A 162 -7.60 -32.26 -23.85
N ARG A 163 -6.27 -32.36 -23.93
CA ARG A 163 -5.57 -33.47 -24.58
C ARG A 163 -4.90 -34.36 -23.55
N GLN A 164 -5.23 -35.65 -23.57
CA GLN A 164 -4.62 -36.64 -22.70
C GLN A 164 -3.42 -37.32 -23.36
N GLY A 165 -2.34 -37.46 -22.61
CA GLY A 165 -1.15 -38.15 -23.09
C GLY A 165 -0.18 -38.49 -21.97
N PHE A 166 0.97 -39.08 -22.36
CA PHE A 166 2.00 -39.48 -21.43
C PHE A 166 3.15 -38.47 -21.42
N VAL A 167 3.71 -38.28 -20.21
CA VAL A 167 4.94 -37.50 -19.97
C VAL A 167 5.91 -38.33 -19.13
N PRO A 168 7.23 -38.10 -19.24
CA PRO A 168 8.20 -38.81 -18.40
C PRO A 168 8.00 -38.47 -16.92
N ALA A 169 7.91 -39.48 -16.07
CA ALA A 169 7.68 -39.30 -14.63
C ALA A 169 8.77 -38.46 -13.95
N THR A 170 10.01 -38.51 -14.44
CA THR A 170 11.14 -37.75 -13.95
C THR A 170 11.09 -36.25 -14.30
N TYR A 171 10.22 -35.87 -15.25
CA TYR A 171 10.05 -34.49 -15.70
C TYR A 171 8.91 -33.75 -14.98
N VAL A 172 8.17 -34.47 -14.14
CA VAL A 172 7.04 -33.92 -13.38
C VAL A 172 7.17 -34.24 -11.90
N LYS A 173 6.64 -33.38 -11.04
CA LYS A 173 6.58 -33.56 -9.60
C LYS A 173 5.14 -33.49 -9.15
N LYS A 174 4.68 -34.48 -8.35
CA LYS A 174 3.36 -34.42 -7.71
C LYS A 174 3.29 -33.17 -6.84
N ILE A 175 2.19 -32.44 -6.93
CA ILE A 175 1.88 -31.31 -6.08
C ILE A 175 0.96 -31.83 -4.98
N ASP A 176 1.38 -31.69 -3.71
CA ASP A 176 0.51 -32.01 -2.58
C ASP A 176 -0.73 -31.12 -2.59
N PRO A 177 -1.92 -31.66 -2.29
CA PRO A 177 -3.15 -30.86 -2.21
C PRO A 177 -3.06 -29.68 -1.23
N GLY A 178 -2.16 -29.75 -0.23
CA GLY A 178 -1.87 -28.68 0.70
C GLY A 178 -1.03 -27.54 0.10
N LEU A 179 -0.19 -27.82 -0.90
CA LEU A 179 0.59 -26.81 -1.65
C LEU A 179 -0.25 -26.16 -2.74
N THR A 180 -1.24 -26.89 -3.31
CA THR A 180 -2.25 -26.28 -4.18
C THR A 180 -3.12 -25.29 -3.44
N ALA A 181 -3.39 -25.46 -2.14
CA ALA A 181 -4.08 -24.43 -1.35
C ALA A 181 -3.24 -23.15 -1.21
N SER A 182 -1.92 -23.27 -1.08
CA SER A 182 -1.02 -22.08 -1.05
C SER A 182 -0.82 -21.46 -2.43
N GLN A 183 -0.89 -22.25 -3.52
CA GLN A 183 -0.89 -21.74 -4.90
C GLN A 183 -2.30 -21.37 -5.38
N GLN A 184 -3.37 -21.99 -4.86
CA GLN A 184 -4.73 -21.49 -5.00
C GLN A 184 -4.90 -20.12 -4.31
N HIS A 185 -4.18 -19.85 -3.22
CA HIS A 185 -4.11 -18.49 -2.67
C HIS A 185 -3.37 -17.54 -3.62
N LEU A 186 -2.40 -18.02 -4.42
CA LEU A 186 -1.75 -17.25 -5.49
C LEU A 186 -2.62 -17.16 -6.75
N VAL A 187 -3.47 -18.15 -7.00
CA VAL A 187 -4.43 -18.18 -8.14
C VAL A 187 -5.72 -17.45 -7.77
N ASP A 188 -6.20 -17.51 -6.52
CA ASP A 188 -7.30 -16.67 -6.02
C ASP A 188 -6.87 -15.18 -5.88
N ASN A 189 -5.61 -14.91 -5.59
CA ASN A 189 -5.03 -13.56 -5.76
C ASN A 189 -4.84 -13.17 -7.24
N SER A 190 -5.02 -14.06 -8.19
CA SER A 190 -4.96 -13.79 -9.63
C SER A 190 -6.26 -13.18 -10.17
N SER A 191 -7.35 -13.18 -9.42
CA SER A 191 -8.49 -12.38 -9.81
C SER A 191 -8.14 -10.91 -9.66
N VAL A 192 -8.29 -10.14 -10.74
CA VAL A 192 -8.02 -8.70 -10.78
C VAL A 192 -8.67 -7.98 -9.59
N GLY A 193 -9.93 -8.33 -9.28
CA GLY A 193 -10.68 -7.71 -8.18
C GLY A 193 -10.12 -8.02 -6.79
N ALA A 194 -9.70 -9.26 -6.54
CA ALA A 194 -9.11 -9.65 -5.25
C ALA A 194 -7.77 -8.94 -5.02
N ARG A 195 -6.95 -8.88 -6.06
CA ARG A 195 -5.65 -8.19 -5.99
C ARG A 195 -5.81 -6.70 -5.78
N GLN A 196 -6.74 -6.06 -6.50
CA GLN A 196 -7.05 -4.64 -6.30
C GLN A 196 -7.49 -4.35 -4.86
N SER A 197 -8.36 -5.19 -4.30
CA SER A 197 -8.78 -5.04 -2.90
C SER A 197 -7.61 -5.18 -1.91
N GLN A 198 -6.63 -6.04 -2.19
CA GLN A 198 -5.43 -6.18 -1.37
C GLN A 198 -4.53 -4.94 -1.46
N ILE A 199 -4.32 -4.41 -2.66
CA ILE A 199 -3.56 -3.17 -2.89
C ILE A 199 -4.18 -1.99 -2.14
N GLU A 200 -5.51 -1.82 -2.23
CA GLU A 200 -6.23 -0.76 -1.51
C GLU A 200 -6.05 -0.88 0.01
N LYS A 201 -6.17 -2.08 0.57
CA LYS A 201 -5.95 -2.33 2.00
C LYS A 201 -4.51 -2.04 2.43
N GLN A 202 -3.54 -2.42 1.61
CA GLN A 202 -2.14 -2.15 1.91
C GLN A 202 -1.85 -0.65 1.86
N TYR A 203 -2.36 0.06 0.88
CA TYR A 203 -2.25 1.52 0.79
C TYR A 203 -2.88 2.21 2.01
N GLU A 204 -4.09 1.81 2.40
CA GLU A 204 -4.77 2.33 3.59
C GLU A 204 -3.97 2.07 4.87
N SER A 205 -3.39 0.87 5.00
CA SER A 205 -2.52 0.53 6.14
C SER A 205 -1.31 1.45 6.23
N ILE A 206 -0.61 1.70 5.10
CA ILE A 206 0.55 2.59 5.05
C ILE A 206 0.15 4.04 5.36
N MET A 207 -1.00 4.49 4.84
CA MET A 207 -1.55 5.82 5.13
C MET A 207 -1.83 6.01 6.63
N ASN A 208 -2.43 5.01 7.28
CA ASN A 208 -2.72 5.05 8.71
C ASN A 208 -1.44 5.07 9.54
N LEU A 209 -0.46 4.20 9.23
CA LEU A 209 0.86 4.21 9.89
C LEU A 209 1.56 5.56 9.73
N GLY A 210 1.52 6.14 8.53
CA GLY A 210 2.08 7.46 8.27
C GLY A 210 1.39 8.58 9.07
N GLN A 211 0.06 8.55 9.18
CA GLN A 211 -0.70 9.53 9.97
C GLN A 211 -0.41 9.42 11.47
N GLU A 212 -0.33 8.19 12.00
CA GLU A 212 0.04 7.97 13.39
C GLU A 212 1.43 8.49 13.70
N ARG A 213 2.39 8.25 12.80
CA ARG A 213 3.75 8.76 12.94
C ARG A 213 3.80 10.29 12.86
N ALA A 214 3.08 10.91 11.92
CA ALA A 214 2.98 12.36 11.79
C ALA A 214 2.48 13.00 13.09
N LYS A 215 1.45 12.40 13.70
CA LYS A 215 0.91 12.83 14.98
C LYS A 215 1.96 12.78 16.09
N LYS A 216 2.66 11.64 16.23
CA LYS A 216 3.71 11.46 17.25
C LYS A 216 4.88 12.42 17.06
N LEU A 217 5.31 12.66 15.81
CA LEU A 217 6.36 13.64 15.51
C LEU A 217 5.93 15.06 15.89
N SER A 218 4.70 15.46 15.56
CA SER A 218 4.16 16.76 15.94
C SER A 218 4.06 16.93 17.47
N GLU A 219 3.60 15.89 18.17
CA GLU A 219 3.55 15.87 19.63
C GLU A 219 4.95 15.97 20.26
N THR A 220 5.94 15.29 19.66
CA THR A 220 7.33 15.36 20.14
C THR A 220 7.94 16.75 19.93
N CYS A 221 7.71 17.40 18.78
CA CYS A 221 8.15 18.78 18.54
C CYS A 221 7.54 19.73 19.59
N LYS A 222 6.22 19.65 19.81
CA LYS A 222 5.55 20.47 20.84
C LYS A 222 6.09 20.23 22.24
N ALA A 223 6.48 18.98 22.55
CA ALA A 223 7.08 18.67 23.85
C ALA A 223 8.47 19.33 24.01
N TYR A 224 9.30 19.34 22.98
CA TYR A 224 10.60 20.04 23.02
C TYR A 224 10.44 21.56 23.09
N GLU A 225 9.55 22.15 22.27
CA GLU A 225 9.20 23.57 22.34
C GLU A 225 8.77 23.98 23.75
N LEU A 226 7.89 23.18 24.36
CA LEU A 226 7.41 23.43 25.71
C LEU A 226 8.54 23.37 26.76
N VAL A 227 9.47 22.42 26.66
CA VAL A 227 10.63 22.34 27.55
C VAL A 227 11.54 23.55 27.39
N ARG A 228 11.78 24.00 26.17
CA ARG A 228 12.54 25.23 25.89
C ARG A 228 11.87 26.46 26.52
N ASP A 229 10.59 26.64 26.25
CA ASP A 229 9.81 27.77 26.73
C ASP A 229 9.74 27.79 28.27
N ALA A 230 9.63 26.61 28.91
CA ALA A 230 9.68 26.48 30.34
C ALA A 230 11.05 26.91 30.94
N ALA A 231 12.15 26.51 30.25
CA ALA A 231 13.49 26.92 30.64
C ALA A 231 13.70 28.45 30.50
N GLU A 232 13.20 29.04 29.41
CA GLU A 232 13.24 30.50 29.22
C GLU A 232 12.47 31.26 30.30
N LEU A 233 11.23 30.80 30.59
CA LEU A 233 10.41 31.41 31.63
C LEU A 233 11.07 31.26 33.03
N SER A 234 11.63 30.10 33.32
CA SER A 234 12.37 29.85 34.57
C SER A 234 13.57 30.81 34.71
N ASN A 235 14.34 31.01 33.65
CA ASN A 235 15.46 31.95 33.63
C ASN A 235 14.98 33.40 33.83
N TRP A 236 13.89 33.78 33.18
CA TRP A 236 13.27 35.09 33.36
C TRP A 236 12.86 35.33 34.84
N ILE A 237 12.17 34.34 35.47
CA ILE A 237 11.75 34.41 36.87
C ILE A 237 12.98 34.62 37.77
N LYS A 238 14.03 33.77 37.62
CA LYS A 238 15.26 33.90 38.40
C LYS A 238 15.94 35.25 38.24
N GLY A 239 15.95 35.80 37.01
CA GLY A 239 16.48 37.14 36.78
C GLY A 239 15.68 38.24 37.42
N LYS A 240 14.39 38.03 37.62
CA LYS A 240 13.49 39.03 38.22
C LYS A 240 13.32 38.92 39.76
N GLU A 241 13.68 37.76 40.36
CA GLU A 241 13.62 37.56 41.81
C GLU A 241 14.41 38.62 42.57
N GLN A 242 15.56 39.01 42.11
CA GLN A 242 16.39 40.05 42.72
C GLN A 242 15.76 41.42 42.66
N HIS A 243 14.94 41.73 41.63
CA HIS A 243 14.25 43.01 41.48
C HIS A 243 13.00 43.12 42.35
N ALA A 244 12.48 41.99 42.86
CA ALA A 244 11.34 41.95 43.76
C ALA A 244 11.75 42.15 45.23
N ILE A 245 13.05 42.06 45.55
CA ILE A 245 13.60 42.28 46.86
C ILE A 245 13.69 43.80 47.09
N ILE A 246 12.99 44.27 48.07
CA ILE A 246 12.90 45.70 48.45
C ILE A 246 14.29 46.15 48.97
N GLU A 247 14.96 47.07 48.26
CA GLU A 247 16.06 47.82 48.82
C GLU A 247 15.48 48.88 49.78
N GLU A 248 16.11 49.10 50.97
CA GLU A 248 15.65 50.06 51.95
C GLU A 248 15.65 51.47 51.34
N TYR A 249 14.47 52.12 51.33
CA TYR A 249 14.23 53.44 50.75
C TYR A 249 14.51 54.59 51.75
N THR A 250 15.57 54.52 52.54
CA THR A 250 15.80 55.41 53.66
C THR A 250 16.35 56.82 53.25
N ASP A 251 16.77 57.05 52.01
CA ASP A 251 17.38 58.29 51.53
C ASP A 251 16.99 58.69 50.11
N THR A 252 15.76 58.40 49.64
CA THR A 252 15.31 58.70 48.29
C THR A 252 14.43 59.96 48.22
N ASP A 253 14.63 60.81 47.18
CA ASP A 253 13.74 61.92 46.90
C ASP A 253 12.48 61.49 46.16
N LEU A 254 11.48 62.40 46.03
CA LEU A 254 10.18 62.14 45.44
C LEU A 254 10.33 61.67 43.97
N GLU A 255 11.21 62.28 43.20
CA GLU A 255 11.40 61.97 41.79
C GLU A 255 11.94 60.54 41.60
N GLN A 256 12.86 60.08 42.47
CA GLN A 256 13.39 58.71 42.46
C GLN A 256 12.30 57.69 42.82
N VAL A 257 11.42 58.00 43.76
CA VAL A 257 10.29 57.13 44.14
C VAL A 257 9.29 56.97 42.99
N GLU A 258 8.97 58.08 42.28
CA GLU A 258 8.10 58.04 41.08
C GLU A 258 8.70 57.17 39.98
N VAL A 259 10.01 57.26 39.72
CA VAL A 259 10.70 56.42 38.77
C VAL A 259 10.68 54.96 39.18
N MET A 260 10.88 54.66 40.46
CA MET A 260 10.80 53.29 41.00
C MET A 260 9.39 52.72 40.90
N GLN A 261 8.36 53.53 41.19
CA GLN A 261 6.97 53.12 41.06
C GLN A 261 6.67 52.75 39.59
N LYS A 262 7.06 53.58 38.63
CA LYS A 262 6.86 53.28 37.21
C LYS A 262 7.54 51.96 36.80
N LYS A 263 8.82 51.77 37.21
CA LYS A 263 9.52 50.50 36.96
C LYS A 263 8.81 49.28 37.58
N PHE A 264 8.20 49.46 38.74
CA PHE A 264 7.45 48.39 39.37
C PHE A 264 6.11 48.12 38.67
N ASP A 265 5.43 49.15 38.15
CA ASP A 265 4.21 48.99 37.35
C ASP A 265 4.52 48.27 36.03
N ASP A 266 5.65 48.60 35.38
CA ASP A 266 6.15 47.89 34.20
C ASP A 266 6.44 46.40 34.54
N PHE A 267 7.10 46.16 35.70
CA PHE A 267 7.35 44.79 36.16
C PHE A 267 6.07 44.00 36.47
N GLN A 268 5.04 44.64 37.08
CA GLN A 268 3.75 44.01 37.29
C GLN A 268 3.03 43.66 35.99
N SER A 269 3.17 44.51 34.97
CA SER A 269 2.65 44.23 33.63
C SER A 269 3.33 43.01 32.99
N ASP A 270 4.66 42.93 33.12
CA ASP A 270 5.46 41.79 32.65
C ASP A 270 5.05 40.47 33.39
N LEU A 271 4.84 40.56 34.71
CA LEU A 271 4.37 39.43 35.54
C LEU A 271 3.04 38.89 35.02
N LYS A 272 2.09 39.80 34.76
CA LYS A 272 0.75 39.43 34.29
C LYS A 272 0.80 38.76 32.91
N ALA A 273 1.65 39.26 32.01
CA ALA A 273 1.84 38.65 30.68
C ALA A 273 2.44 37.25 30.81
N ASN A 274 3.42 37.05 31.68
CA ASN A 274 4.04 35.74 31.89
C ASN A 274 3.14 34.77 32.69
N GLU A 275 2.21 35.26 33.51
CA GLU A 275 1.18 34.41 34.16
C GLU A 275 0.27 33.74 33.11
N VAL A 276 -0.15 34.50 32.08
CA VAL A 276 -0.93 33.96 30.94
C VAL A 276 -0.11 32.91 30.19
N ARG A 277 1.16 33.21 29.86
CA ARG A 277 2.07 32.27 29.20
C ARG A 277 2.24 30.98 30.02
N LEU A 278 2.38 31.07 31.37
CA LEU A 278 2.48 29.92 32.27
C LEU A 278 1.20 29.08 32.25
N ALA A 279 0.03 29.72 32.21
CA ALA A 279 -1.25 29.01 32.12
C ALA A 279 -1.41 28.23 30.82
N GLU A 280 -1.05 28.84 29.67
CA GLU A 280 -1.05 28.18 28.34
C GLU A 280 -0.08 27.00 28.32
N MET A 281 1.12 27.13 28.85
CA MET A 281 2.10 26.06 28.95
C MET A 281 1.62 24.90 29.79
N ASN A 282 0.91 25.17 30.89
CA ASN A 282 0.31 24.12 31.73
C ASN A 282 -0.78 23.36 31.01
N GLU A 283 -1.61 24.03 30.21
CA GLU A 283 -2.63 23.38 29.41
C GLU A 283 -2.01 22.44 28.33
N ILE A 284 -1.00 22.90 27.61
CA ILE A 284 -0.26 22.08 26.64
C ILE A 284 0.41 20.88 27.33
N ALA A 285 1.03 21.09 28.52
CA ALA A 285 1.64 20.02 29.29
C ALA A 285 0.62 18.94 29.69
N MET A 286 -0.58 19.36 30.14
CA MET A 286 -1.65 18.41 30.48
C MET A 286 -2.11 17.59 29.25
N GLN A 287 -2.22 18.23 28.09
CA GLN A 287 -2.57 17.54 26.85
C GLN A 287 -1.49 16.50 26.45
N LEU A 288 -0.20 16.84 26.54
CA LEU A 288 0.90 15.93 26.26
C LEU A 288 0.97 14.73 27.23
N VAL A 289 0.66 14.94 28.52
CA VAL A 289 0.57 13.86 29.51
C VAL A 289 -0.54 12.89 29.17
N THR A 290 -1.70 13.38 28.78
CA THR A 290 -2.84 12.53 28.40
C THR A 290 -2.54 11.72 27.13
N LEU A 291 -1.65 12.20 26.25
CA LEU A 291 -1.19 11.53 25.03
C LEU A 291 -0.01 10.56 25.26
N GLY A 292 0.47 10.42 26.51
CA GLY A 292 1.56 9.49 26.85
C GLY A 292 2.97 10.06 26.73
N GLN A 293 3.14 11.37 26.51
CA GLN A 293 4.44 12.08 26.47
C GLN A 293 4.88 12.50 27.88
N THR A 294 4.92 11.55 28.81
CA THR A 294 5.11 11.79 30.25
C THR A 294 6.48 12.38 30.60
N ASP A 295 7.55 12.04 29.86
CA ASP A 295 8.91 12.49 30.20
C ASP A 295 9.11 14.01 30.03
N ALA A 296 8.53 14.61 28.98
CA ALA A 296 8.56 16.06 28.77
C ALA A 296 7.72 16.79 29.83
N ALA A 297 6.56 16.26 30.15
CA ALA A 297 5.66 16.84 31.16
C ALA A 297 6.24 16.77 32.57
N ILE A 298 6.95 15.70 32.95
CA ILE A 298 7.63 15.56 34.25
C ILE A 298 8.74 16.61 34.39
N LYS A 299 9.52 16.87 33.33
CA LYS A 299 10.57 17.91 33.33
C LYS A 299 9.99 19.31 33.58
N ILE A 300 8.82 19.60 33.03
CA ILE A 300 8.14 20.89 33.18
C ILE A 300 7.56 21.03 34.60
N GLN A 301 6.95 19.98 35.12
CA GLN A 301 6.44 19.99 36.50
C GLN A 301 7.53 20.06 37.55
N GLY A 302 8.71 19.47 37.31
CA GLY A 302 9.87 19.56 38.18
C GLY A 302 10.46 20.98 38.31
N ASN A 303 10.24 21.85 37.33
CA ASN A 303 10.65 23.26 37.37
C ASN A 303 9.68 24.16 38.16
N LYS A 304 8.60 23.63 38.75
CA LYS A 304 7.62 24.35 39.56
C LYS A 304 7.97 24.40 41.05
N GLN A 305 8.98 23.67 41.54
CA GLN A 305 9.49 23.70 42.92
C GLN A 305 10.75 24.55 43.00
#